data_61f62049d7d3a51136b52e4580df959f
#
_entry.id   61f62049d7d3a51136b52e4580df959f
#
_cell.length_a   1.000
_cell.length_b   1.000
_cell.length_c   1.000
_cell.angle_alpha   90.00
_cell.angle_beta   90.00
_cell.angle_gamma   90.00
#
_symmetry.space_group_name_H-M   'P 1'
#
loop_
_entity.id
_entity.type
_entity.pdbx_description
1 polymer ?
#
loop_
_entity_poly.entity_id
_entity_poly.type
_entity_poly.pdbx_seq_one_letter_code
_entity_poly.pdbx_strand_id
1 'polypeptide(L)'
;KCAWGKMFGQFICGATTFVYDFDRFIPANVLKVIQDYKLTSFCAPPTMYRFFIKEGLENYDLSSLKYSCIAGEALNPEVFNKWYEYTGLKLMEGFGQTEGAVLVGNLYGMEPKPGSMGKPTPLYNIGIVDNEGKPVKVGETGEIVVYAKRGENPALFKEYYRNPEATDNAWRFGMYHTGDTAYMDDDGYYWYVGRTD
;
A
#
# COMPACT_ATOMS: atom_id res chain seq x y z
N LYS A 1 9.43 -3.25 0.58
CA LYS A 1 8.48 -2.16 0.93
C LYS A 1 7.43 -2.58 1.97
N CYS A 2 6.87 -3.79 1.91
CA CYS A 2 5.83 -4.23 2.84
C CYS A 2 6.33 -4.62 4.25
N ALA A 3 7.62 -4.90 4.44
CA ALA A 3 8.15 -5.50 5.66
C ALA A 3 8.00 -4.60 6.91
N TRP A 4 8.32 -3.32 6.81
CA TRP A 4 8.32 -2.40 7.95
C TRP A 4 6.94 -2.23 8.58
N GLY A 5 5.93 -1.88 7.79
CA GLY A 5 4.58 -1.66 8.30
C GLY A 5 3.90 -2.95 8.78
N LYS A 6 4.31 -4.10 8.26
CA LYS A 6 3.72 -5.39 8.61
C LYS A 6 4.30 -6.01 9.88
N MET A 7 5.57 -5.84 10.15
CA MET A 7 6.21 -6.45 11.31
C MET A 7 5.99 -5.61 12.57
N PHE A 8 6.33 -4.34 12.53
CA PHE A 8 6.30 -3.49 13.73
C PHE A 8 4.89 -3.15 14.21
N GLY A 9 3.96 -2.87 13.29
CA GLY A 9 2.57 -2.58 13.64
C GLY A 9 1.91 -3.74 14.39
N GLN A 10 2.15 -4.96 13.97
CA GLN A 10 1.63 -6.16 14.64
C GLN A 10 2.25 -6.37 16.02
N PHE A 11 3.55 -6.14 16.17
CA PHE A 11 4.20 -6.21 17.49
C PHE A 11 3.66 -5.15 18.46
N ILE A 12 3.43 -3.92 18.00
CA ILE A 12 2.84 -2.85 18.81
C ILE A 12 1.44 -3.23 19.31
N CYS A 13 0.65 -3.89 18.46
CA CYS A 13 -0.70 -4.36 18.78
C CYS A 13 -0.72 -5.68 19.57
N GLY A 14 0.45 -6.28 19.87
CA GLY A 14 0.53 -7.59 20.54
C GLY A 14 -0.01 -8.75 19.68
N ALA A 15 -0.08 -8.59 18.38
CA ALA A 15 -0.57 -9.62 17.47
C ALA A 15 0.51 -10.69 17.21
N THR A 16 0.08 -11.93 17.06
CA THR A 16 0.96 -13.02 16.65
C THR A 16 1.38 -12.82 15.19
N THR A 17 2.69 -12.82 14.95
CA THR A 17 3.24 -12.74 13.59
C THR A 17 3.69 -14.13 13.15
N PHE A 18 3.10 -14.62 12.07
CA PHE A 18 3.52 -15.87 11.44
C PHE A 18 4.69 -15.61 10.48
N VAL A 19 5.76 -16.37 10.63
CA VAL A 19 6.95 -16.29 9.77
C VAL A 19 7.04 -17.58 8.98
N TYR A 20 7.11 -17.44 7.66
CA TYR A 20 7.25 -18.56 6.73
C TYR A 20 8.45 -18.32 5.82
N ASP A 21 9.47 -19.15 5.99
CA ASP A 21 10.67 -19.14 5.18
C ASP A 21 10.50 -20.09 3.99
N PHE A 22 10.82 -19.61 2.78
CA PHE A 22 10.76 -20.40 1.56
C PHE A 22 11.78 -19.93 0.54
N ASP A 23 12.45 -20.85 -0.12
CA ASP A 23 13.41 -20.55 -1.18
C ASP A 23 12.74 -20.06 -2.47
N ARG A 24 11.53 -20.57 -2.74
CA ARG A 24 10.75 -20.26 -3.94
C ARG A 24 9.28 -20.06 -3.60
N PHE A 25 8.69 -19.00 -4.18
CA PHE A 25 7.25 -18.78 -4.08
C PHE A 25 6.49 -19.86 -4.87
N ILE A 26 5.69 -20.65 -4.16
CA ILE A 26 4.75 -21.65 -4.71
C ILE A 26 3.36 -21.29 -4.15
N PRO A 27 2.40 -20.87 -4.99
CA PRO A 27 1.08 -20.41 -4.55
C PRO A 27 0.36 -21.42 -3.67
N ALA A 28 0.33 -22.70 -4.07
CA ALA A 28 -0.28 -23.79 -3.32
C ALA A 28 0.25 -23.88 -1.87
N ASN A 29 1.56 -23.76 -1.69
CA ASN A 29 2.15 -23.84 -0.35
C ASN A 29 1.72 -22.69 0.54
N VAL A 30 1.64 -21.46 0.00
CA VAL A 30 1.20 -20.29 0.77
C VAL A 30 -0.28 -20.40 1.12
N LEU A 31 -1.14 -20.81 0.19
CA LEU A 31 -2.57 -21.04 0.45
C LEU A 31 -2.78 -22.11 1.52
N LYS A 32 -1.99 -23.19 1.45
CA LYS A 32 -2.00 -24.24 2.47
C LYS A 32 -1.56 -23.72 3.84
N VAL A 33 -0.54 -22.89 3.91
CA VAL A 33 -0.11 -22.24 5.15
C VAL A 33 -1.23 -21.39 5.74
N ILE A 34 -1.92 -20.57 4.93
CA ILE A 34 -3.07 -19.77 5.38
C ILE A 34 -4.14 -20.67 6.01
N GLN A 35 -4.47 -21.77 5.34
CA GLN A 35 -5.45 -22.75 5.80
C GLN A 35 -5.03 -23.47 7.09
N ASP A 36 -3.83 -24.07 7.10
CA ASP A 36 -3.37 -24.96 8.17
C ASP A 36 -3.11 -24.21 9.47
N TYR A 37 -2.57 -23.00 9.38
CA TYR A 37 -2.26 -22.15 10.54
C TYR A 37 -3.37 -21.15 10.87
N LYS A 38 -4.49 -21.20 10.14
CA LYS A 38 -5.67 -20.33 10.38
C LYS A 38 -5.29 -18.85 10.45
N LEU A 39 -4.52 -18.38 9.48
CA LEU A 39 -4.10 -16.99 9.44
C LEU A 39 -5.33 -16.07 9.31
N THR A 40 -5.34 -14.98 10.08
CA THR A 40 -6.49 -14.06 10.13
C THR A 40 -6.29 -12.83 9.25
N SER A 41 -5.05 -12.44 8.97
CA SER A 41 -4.75 -11.33 8.07
C SER A 41 -3.60 -11.69 7.13
N PHE A 42 -3.73 -11.24 5.89
CA PHE A 42 -2.72 -11.50 4.87
C PHE A 42 -2.48 -10.25 4.02
N CYS A 43 -1.19 -9.95 3.79
CA CYS A 43 -0.78 -8.88 2.92
C CYS A 43 0.27 -9.36 1.92
N ALA A 44 0.00 -9.11 0.65
CA ALA A 44 0.91 -9.46 -0.41
C ALA A 44 0.78 -8.48 -1.59
N PRO A 45 1.74 -8.44 -2.53
CA PRO A 45 1.56 -7.68 -3.77
C PRO A 45 0.46 -8.31 -4.64
N PRO A 46 -0.22 -7.52 -5.49
CA PRO A 46 -1.26 -8.00 -6.41
C PRO A 46 -0.83 -9.19 -7.27
N THR A 47 0.44 -9.25 -7.65
CA THR A 47 1.02 -10.36 -8.40
C THR A 47 0.82 -11.71 -7.68
N MET A 48 0.99 -11.78 -6.35
CA MET A 48 0.76 -13.01 -5.59
C MET A 48 -0.72 -13.42 -5.62
N TYR A 49 -1.64 -12.47 -5.46
CA TYR A 49 -3.08 -12.74 -5.54
C TYR A 49 -3.50 -13.29 -6.90
N ARG A 50 -2.92 -12.78 -8.01
CA ARG A 50 -3.14 -13.36 -9.35
C ARG A 50 -2.70 -14.82 -9.43
N PHE A 51 -1.59 -15.18 -8.82
CA PHE A 51 -1.14 -16.57 -8.77
C PHE A 51 -2.04 -17.45 -7.90
N PHE A 52 -2.57 -16.93 -6.79
CA PHE A 52 -3.53 -17.68 -5.96
C PHE A 52 -4.83 -17.94 -6.71
N ILE A 53 -5.36 -16.95 -7.42
CA ILE A 53 -6.57 -17.11 -8.27
C ILE A 53 -6.32 -18.15 -9.35
N LYS A 54 -5.14 -18.14 -9.98
CA LYS A 54 -4.76 -19.13 -11.02
C LYS A 54 -4.57 -20.53 -10.45
N GLU A 55 -4.15 -20.65 -9.21
CA GLU A 55 -3.99 -21.94 -8.51
C GLU A 55 -5.33 -22.62 -8.22
N GLY A 56 -6.40 -21.83 -8.05
CA GLY A 56 -7.74 -22.32 -7.72
C GLY A 56 -8.03 -22.20 -6.23
N LEU A 57 -8.61 -21.07 -5.83
CA LEU A 57 -8.92 -20.74 -4.42
C LEU A 57 -9.95 -21.70 -3.82
N GLU A 58 -10.82 -22.29 -4.64
CA GLU A 58 -11.84 -23.26 -4.27
C GLU A 58 -11.29 -24.53 -3.63
N ASN A 59 -10.00 -24.80 -3.79
CA ASN A 59 -9.35 -25.98 -3.23
C ASN A 59 -8.82 -25.76 -1.80
N TYR A 60 -9.00 -24.57 -1.24
CA TYR A 60 -8.42 -24.18 0.05
C TYR A 60 -9.47 -23.55 0.98
N ASP A 61 -9.39 -23.90 2.27
CA ASP A 61 -10.19 -23.25 3.32
C ASP A 61 -9.54 -21.93 3.76
N LEU A 62 -10.00 -20.81 3.20
CA LEU A 62 -9.55 -19.46 3.55
C LEU A 62 -10.47 -18.74 4.55
N SER A 63 -11.44 -19.45 5.16
CA SER A 63 -12.46 -18.88 6.04
C SER A 63 -11.92 -18.22 7.32
N SER A 64 -10.69 -18.56 7.70
CA SER A 64 -9.98 -17.93 8.83
C SER A 64 -9.57 -16.48 8.56
N LEU A 65 -9.38 -16.10 7.29
CA LEU A 65 -9.03 -14.72 6.93
C LEU A 65 -10.16 -13.76 7.31
N LYS A 66 -9.78 -12.64 7.92
CA LYS A 66 -10.66 -11.52 8.29
C LYS A 66 -10.29 -10.23 7.56
N TYR A 67 -9.04 -10.14 7.10
CA TYR A 67 -8.53 -8.95 6.44
C TYR A 67 -7.48 -9.33 5.38
N SER A 68 -7.67 -8.80 4.18
CA SER A 68 -6.74 -8.96 3.07
C SER A 68 -6.32 -7.61 2.53
N CYS A 69 -5.03 -7.37 2.42
CA CYS A 69 -4.54 -6.11 1.89
C CYS A 69 -3.41 -6.31 0.88
N ILE A 70 -3.23 -5.29 0.08
CA ILE A 70 -2.19 -5.24 -0.94
C ILE A 70 -1.37 -3.96 -0.83
N ALA A 71 -0.13 -4.04 -1.25
CA ALA A 71 0.75 -2.89 -1.40
C ALA A 71 1.88 -3.20 -2.38
N GLY A 72 2.48 -2.15 -2.94
CA GLY A 72 3.70 -2.22 -3.73
C GLY A 72 3.53 -2.23 -5.24
N GLU A 73 2.34 -2.55 -5.73
CA GLU A 73 1.96 -2.52 -7.14
C GLU A 73 0.51 -2.04 -7.25
N ALA A 74 0.11 -1.47 -8.38
CA ALA A 74 -1.28 -1.12 -8.63
C ALA A 74 -2.16 -2.37 -8.73
N LEU A 75 -3.36 -2.32 -8.15
CA LEU A 75 -4.33 -3.41 -8.18
C LEU A 75 -5.13 -3.41 -9.48
N ASN A 76 -5.10 -4.53 -10.19
CA ASN A 76 -6.05 -4.76 -11.27
C ASN A 76 -7.45 -5.07 -10.66
N PRO A 77 -8.51 -4.34 -11.09
CA PRO A 77 -9.88 -4.58 -10.61
C PRO A 77 -10.38 -6.03 -10.78
N GLU A 78 -9.90 -6.75 -11.79
CA GLU A 78 -10.25 -8.17 -11.97
C GLU A 78 -9.75 -9.03 -10.80
N VAL A 79 -8.53 -8.77 -10.31
CA VAL A 79 -7.96 -9.47 -9.15
C VAL A 79 -8.78 -9.20 -7.90
N PHE A 80 -9.20 -7.93 -7.70
CA PHE A 80 -10.09 -7.57 -6.61
C PHE A 80 -11.40 -8.35 -6.67
N ASN A 81 -12.08 -8.34 -7.82
CA ASN A 81 -13.38 -8.99 -8.01
C ASN A 81 -13.30 -10.50 -7.79
N LYS A 82 -12.28 -11.15 -8.36
CA LYS A 82 -12.07 -12.60 -8.20
C LYS A 82 -11.77 -12.99 -6.75
N TRP A 83 -10.92 -12.23 -6.07
CA TRP A 83 -10.63 -12.48 -4.65
C TRP A 83 -11.88 -12.32 -3.79
N TYR A 84 -12.67 -11.27 -4.04
CA TYR A 84 -13.94 -11.04 -3.35
C TYR A 84 -14.96 -12.14 -3.61
N GLU A 85 -15.09 -12.59 -4.85
CA GLU A 85 -15.99 -13.69 -5.24
C GLU A 85 -15.73 -14.97 -4.43
N TYR A 86 -14.46 -15.34 -4.24
CA TYR A 86 -14.10 -16.57 -3.52
C TYR A 86 -14.07 -16.42 -2.00
N THR A 87 -13.64 -15.28 -1.48
CA THR A 87 -13.38 -15.13 -0.04
C THR A 87 -14.40 -14.26 0.69
N GLY A 88 -15.20 -13.48 -0.03
CA GLY A 88 -16.07 -12.45 0.55
C GLY A 88 -15.28 -11.25 1.13
N LEU A 89 -13.96 -11.21 0.97
CA LEU A 89 -13.10 -10.18 1.51
C LEU A 89 -12.65 -9.19 0.43
N LYS A 90 -12.80 -7.91 0.71
CA LYS A 90 -12.27 -6.83 -0.13
C LYS A 90 -10.75 -6.73 0.02
N LEU A 91 -10.04 -6.54 -1.08
CA LEU A 91 -8.62 -6.23 -1.05
C LEU A 91 -8.42 -4.75 -0.71
N MET A 92 -7.83 -4.50 0.44
CA MET A 92 -7.57 -3.15 0.94
C MET A 92 -6.21 -2.68 0.42
N GLU A 93 -6.23 -1.79 -0.55
CA GLU A 93 -5.00 -1.25 -1.16
C GLU A 93 -4.39 -0.17 -0.29
N GLY A 94 -3.05 -0.14 -0.24
CA GLY A 94 -2.28 0.89 0.43
C GLY A 94 -1.04 1.27 -0.36
N PHE A 95 -0.83 2.57 -0.51
CA PHE A 95 0.35 3.17 -1.11
C PHE A 95 1.26 3.74 -0.02
N GLY A 96 2.54 3.50 -0.19
CA GLY A 96 3.59 4.05 0.65
C GLY A 96 4.95 3.64 0.15
N GLN A 97 5.97 4.14 0.79
CA GLN A 97 7.38 3.94 0.44
C GLN A 97 8.17 3.57 1.70
N THR A 98 9.44 3.25 1.56
CA THR A 98 10.33 3.07 2.72
C THR A 98 10.48 4.36 3.51
N GLU A 99 10.41 5.47 2.83
CA GLU A 99 10.48 6.84 3.34
C GLU A 99 9.26 7.28 4.14
N GLY A 100 8.10 6.68 3.86
CA GLY A 100 6.84 6.95 4.56
C GLY A 100 5.86 5.79 4.39
N ALA A 101 5.60 5.06 5.46
CA ALA A 101 4.76 3.89 5.43
C ALA A 101 3.28 4.27 5.35
N VAL A 102 2.55 3.70 4.36
CA VAL A 102 1.11 3.90 4.12
C VAL A 102 0.70 5.38 4.16
N LEU A 103 1.11 6.10 3.13
CA LEU A 103 0.74 7.50 2.93
C LEU A 103 -0.74 7.63 2.55
N VAL A 104 -1.18 6.80 1.60
CA VAL A 104 -2.55 6.71 1.10
C VAL A 104 -3.02 5.28 1.24
N GLY A 105 -4.25 5.05 1.67
CA GLY A 105 -4.74 3.68 1.82
C GLY A 105 -6.23 3.57 2.12
N ASN A 106 -6.73 2.35 1.97
CA ASN A 106 -8.05 1.97 2.44
C ASN A 106 -7.91 1.43 3.87
N LEU A 107 -8.31 2.21 4.85
CA LEU A 107 -8.28 1.81 6.25
C LEU A 107 -9.47 0.91 6.60
N TYR A 108 -9.38 0.21 7.74
CA TYR A 108 -10.46 -0.63 8.21
C TYR A 108 -11.79 0.15 8.32
N GLY A 109 -12.85 -0.43 7.77
CA GLY A 109 -14.18 0.20 7.73
C GLY A 109 -14.41 1.13 6.52
N MET A 110 -13.40 1.40 5.70
CA MET A 110 -13.58 2.15 4.46
C MET A 110 -14.09 1.24 3.34
N GLU A 111 -14.86 1.83 2.41
CA GLU A 111 -15.25 1.18 1.17
C GLU A 111 -14.15 1.40 0.11
N PRO A 112 -13.41 0.36 -0.34
CA PRO A 112 -12.39 0.54 -1.36
C PRO A 112 -13.02 0.72 -2.75
N LYS A 113 -12.43 1.59 -3.56
CA LYS A 113 -12.70 1.64 -5.00
C LYS A 113 -11.62 0.80 -5.71
N PRO A 114 -11.97 -0.30 -6.40
CA PRO A 114 -11.00 -1.17 -7.06
C PRO A 114 -10.12 -0.42 -8.06
N GLY A 115 -8.79 -0.51 -7.89
CA GLY A 115 -7.79 0.23 -8.68
C GLY A 115 -7.39 1.58 -8.11
N SER A 116 -8.07 2.06 -7.06
CA SER A 116 -7.66 3.25 -6.31
C SER A 116 -6.77 2.85 -5.12
N MET A 117 -5.75 3.64 -4.85
CA MET A 117 -4.90 3.49 -3.67
C MET A 117 -5.63 3.76 -2.34
N GLY A 118 -6.85 4.34 -2.38
CA GLY A 118 -7.59 4.79 -1.20
C GLY A 118 -7.49 6.30 -0.97
N LYS A 119 -7.54 6.70 0.30
CA LYS A 119 -7.49 8.12 0.72
C LYS A 119 -6.26 8.40 1.57
N PRO A 120 -5.85 9.68 1.72
CA PRO A 120 -4.79 10.07 2.63
C PRO A 120 -5.00 9.50 4.04
N THR A 121 -3.94 8.94 4.62
CA THR A 121 -4.03 8.41 6.00
C THR A 121 -3.87 9.55 7.02
N PRO A 122 -4.43 9.43 8.23
CA PRO A 122 -4.44 10.52 9.22
C PRO A 122 -3.07 10.94 9.74
N LEU A 123 -2.03 10.14 9.50
CA LEU A 123 -0.66 10.45 9.95
C LEU A 123 0.03 11.54 9.13
N TYR A 124 -0.51 11.85 7.95
CA TYR A 124 0.14 12.74 6.99
C TYR A 124 -0.81 13.75 6.39
N ASN A 125 -0.32 14.94 6.18
CA ASN A 125 -1.00 15.96 5.37
C ASN A 125 -0.55 15.81 3.91
N ILE A 126 -1.36 15.12 3.09
CA ILE A 126 -1.01 14.72 1.74
C ILE A 126 -1.72 15.59 0.71
N GLY A 127 -1.01 15.96 -0.33
CA GLY A 127 -1.56 16.62 -1.49
C GLY A 127 -0.97 16.11 -2.80
N ILE A 128 -1.47 16.69 -3.89
CA ILE A 128 -0.95 16.47 -5.24
C ILE A 128 -0.55 17.85 -5.79
N VAL A 129 0.67 17.93 -6.31
CA VAL A 129 1.23 19.19 -6.79
C VAL A 129 1.76 19.08 -8.22
N ASP A 130 1.82 20.22 -8.90
CA ASP A 130 2.48 20.36 -10.20
C ASP A 130 4.01 20.45 -10.07
N ASN A 131 4.71 20.64 -11.18
CA ASN A 131 6.18 20.76 -11.22
C ASN A 131 6.73 22.03 -10.51
N GLU A 132 5.87 23.00 -10.20
CA GLU A 132 6.22 24.21 -9.46
C GLU A 132 5.92 24.08 -7.96
N GLY A 133 5.42 22.92 -7.52
CA GLY A 133 5.02 22.66 -6.13
C GLY A 133 3.67 23.27 -5.73
N LYS A 134 2.84 23.65 -6.71
CA LYS A 134 1.50 24.20 -6.48
C LYS A 134 0.45 23.10 -6.50
N PRO A 135 -0.56 23.15 -5.61
CA PRO A 135 -1.65 22.18 -5.61
C PRO A 135 -2.39 22.13 -6.96
N VAL A 136 -2.66 20.94 -7.46
CA VAL A 136 -3.48 20.70 -8.66
C VAL A 136 -4.96 20.59 -8.29
N LYS A 137 -5.85 20.73 -9.29
CA LYS A 137 -7.29 20.56 -9.09
C LYS A 137 -7.66 19.08 -9.05
N VAL A 138 -8.85 18.78 -8.53
CA VAL A 138 -9.46 17.44 -8.60
C VAL A 138 -9.50 16.98 -10.05
N GLY A 139 -9.09 15.73 -10.30
CA GLY A 139 -8.97 15.12 -11.61
C GLY A 139 -7.66 15.43 -12.36
N GLU A 140 -6.89 16.43 -11.96
CA GLU A 140 -5.59 16.72 -12.56
C GLU A 140 -4.49 15.84 -11.97
N THR A 141 -3.59 15.38 -12.83
CA THR A 141 -2.44 14.56 -12.44
C THR A 141 -1.29 15.45 -11.93
N GLY A 142 -0.69 15.05 -10.83
CA GLY A 142 0.51 15.68 -10.28
C GLY A 142 1.28 14.73 -9.38
N GLU A 143 2.36 15.20 -8.78
CA GLU A 143 3.19 14.42 -7.86
C GLU A 143 2.53 14.38 -6.47
N ILE A 144 2.51 13.19 -5.85
CA ILE A 144 2.07 13.03 -4.47
C ILE A 144 3.13 13.61 -3.55
N VAL A 145 2.71 14.51 -2.65
CA VAL A 145 3.60 15.14 -1.66
C VAL A 145 3.03 15.02 -0.25
N VAL A 146 3.91 15.13 0.74
CA VAL A 146 3.51 15.31 2.14
C VAL A 146 3.89 16.71 2.56
N TYR A 147 2.92 17.51 2.98
CA TYR A 147 3.13 18.87 3.51
C TYR A 147 3.71 18.80 4.92
N ALA A 148 5.00 18.54 5.00
CA ALA A 148 5.78 18.51 6.23
C ALA A 148 7.22 18.90 5.92
N LYS A 149 7.84 19.67 6.80
CA LYS A 149 9.28 19.97 6.72
C LYS A 149 10.09 18.75 7.14
N ARG A 150 11.32 18.65 6.61
CA ARG A 150 12.26 17.60 6.97
C ARG A 150 12.45 17.53 8.50
N GLY A 151 12.20 16.35 9.08
CA GLY A 151 12.31 16.10 10.52
C GLY A 151 11.09 16.53 11.35
N GLU A 152 10.09 17.17 10.77
CA GLU A 152 8.87 17.58 11.46
C GLU A 152 7.93 16.41 11.76
N ASN A 153 7.74 15.52 10.79
CA ASN A 153 6.92 14.32 10.95
C ASN A 153 7.81 13.10 11.28
N PRO A 154 7.69 12.51 12.48
CA PRO A 154 8.52 11.36 12.88
C PRO A 154 8.25 10.09 12.09
N ALA A 155 7.14 10.01 11.36
CA ALA A 155 6.78 8.88 10.51
C ALA A 155 7.37 8.97 9.10
N LEU A 156 8.04 10.09 8.76
CA LEU A 156 8.79 10.24 7.52
C LEU A 156 10.28 10.05 7.76
N PHE A 157 10.98 9.54 6.73
CA PHE A 157 12.43 9.40 6.79
C PHE A 157 13.13 10.76 6.96
N LYS A 158 14.33 10.73 7.49
CA LYS A 158 15.11 11.97 7.70
C LYS A 158 15.98 12.31 6.50
N GLU A 159 16.67 11.31 5.96
CA GLU A 159 17.64 11.49 4.88
C GLU A 159 18.03 10.16 4.23
N TYR A 160 18.55 10.22 3.04
CA TYR A 160 19.24 9.10 2.40
C TYR A 160 20.69 9.03 2.90
N TYR A 161 21.11 7.83 3.26
CA TYR A 161 22.44 7.59 3.77
C TYR A 161 23.53 8.04 2.78
N ARG A 162 24.41 8.96 3.20
CA ARG A 162 25.51 9.52 2.39
C ARG A 162 25.08 10.07 1.02
N ASN A 163 23.86 10.53 0.89
CA ASN A 163 23.35 11.11 -0.35
C ASN A 163 22.54 12.40 -0.07
N PRO A 164 23.25 13.51 0.22
CA PRO A 164 22.59 14.77 0.50
C PRO A 164 21.81 15.33 -0.71
N GLU A 165 22.31 15.15 -1.93
CA GLU A 165 21.68 15.63 -3.15
C GLU A 165 20.29 14.99 -3.35
N ALA A 166 20.19 13.66 -3.27
CA ALA A 166 18.89 12.97 -3.33
C ALA A 166 17.98 13.36 -2.17
N THR A 167 18.56 13.60 -0.98
CA THR A 167 17.80 14.05 0.19
C THR A 167 17.18 15.43 -0.05
N ASP A 168 17.97 16.40 -0.49
CA ASP A 168 17.51 17.77 -0.73
C ASP A 168 16.47 17.80 -1.88
N ASN A 169 16.66 16.99 -2.91
CA ASN A 169 15.65 16.84 -3.98
C ASN A 169 14.32 16.26 -3.46
N ALA A 170 14.38 15.27 -2.57
CA ALA A 170 13.16 14.68 -1.97
C ALA A 170 12.43 15.67 -1.03
N TRP A 171 13.13 16.66 -0.47
CA TRP A 171 12.58 17.65 0.44
C TRP A 171 12.49 19.07 -0.18
N ARG A 172 12.45 19.15 -1.52
CA ARG A 172 12.34 20.42 -2.25
C ARG A 172 11.03 21.15 -1.94
N PHE A 173 10.98 22.43 -2.15
CA PHE A 173 9.82 23.31 -1.86
C PHE A 173 9.30 23.26 -0.41
N GLY A 174 10.10 22.71 0.54
CA GLY A 174 9.71 22.62 1.95
C GLY A 174 8.67 21.54 2.26
N MET A 175 8.53 20.53 1.39
CA MET A 175 7.66 19.38 1.54
C MET A 175 8.35 18.10 1.06
N TYR A 176 7.86 16.95 1.49
CA TYR A 176 8.37 15.66 1.01
C TYR A 176 7.73 15.27 -0.33
N HIS A 177 8.55 15.02 -1.33
CA HIS A 177 8.17 14.59 -2.67
C HIS A 177 8.39 13.09 -2.83
N THR A 178 7.32 12.35 -3.19
CA THR A 178 7.38 10.88 -3.30
C THR A 178 8.02 10.38 -4.59
N GLY A 179 8.06 11.19 -5.64
CA GLY A 179 8.42 10.75 -6.99
C GLY A 179 7.35 9.91 -7.67
N ASP A 180 6.17 9.77 -7.06
CA ASP A 180 5.03 9.04 -7.62
C ASP A 180 3.92 10.02 -8.00
N THR A 181 3.28 9.82 -9.15
CA THR A 181 2.20 10.67 -9.64
C THR A 181 0.83 10.02 -9.49
N ALA A 182 -0.16 10.84 -9.20
CA ALA A 182 -1.55 10.43 -9.04
C ALA A 182 -2.50 11.57 -9.43
N TYR A 183 -3.77 11.25 -9.55
CA TYR A 183 -4.87 12.23 -9.46
C TYR A 183 -5.81 11.84 -8.34
N MET A 184 -6.60 12.81 -7.86
CA MET A 184 -7.64 12.60 -6.86
C MET A 184 -9.01 12.75 -7.53
N ASP A 185 -9.94 11.83 -7.25
CA ASP A 185 -11.32 11.95 -7.72
C ASP A 185 -12.19 12.84 -6.79
N ASP A 186 -13.44 13.11 -7.20
CA ASP A 186 -14.39 13.95 -6.46
C ASP A 186 -14.74 13.39 -5.07
N ASP A 187 -14.58 12.09 -4.84
CA ASP A 187 -14.79 11.43 -3.55
C ASP A 187 -13.53 11.41 -2.67
N GLY A 188 -12.41 11.97 -3.16
CA GLY A 188 -11.14 12.07 -2.45
C GLY A 188 -10.29 10.80 -2.50
N TYR A 189 -10.56 9.88 -3.42
CA TYR A 189 -9.70 8.72 -3.67
C TYR A 189 -8.57 9.07 -4.61
N TYR A 190 -7.39 8.53 -4.31
CA TYR A 190 -6.16 8.72 -5.08
C TYR A 190 -5.95 7.57 -6.05
N TRP A 191 -5.66 7.91 -7.30
CA TRP A 191 -5.46 6.97 -8.40
C TRP A 191 -4.03 7.09 -8.92
N TYR A 192 -3.28 5.99 -8.82
CA TYR A 192 -1.89 5.95 -9.25
C TYR A 192 -1.77 6.10 -10.78
N VAL A 193 -0.83 6.96 -11.22
CA VAL A 193 -0.55 7.16 -12.64
C VAL A 193 0.81 6.59 -13.02
N GLY A 194 1.85 6.89 -12.25
CA GLY A 194 3.21 6.42 -12.56
C GLY A 194 4.28 7.08 -11.69
N ARG A 195 5.53 6.93 -12.13
CA ARG A 195 6.69 7.61 -11.52
C ARG A 195 7.00 8.90 -12.27
N THR A 196 7.68 9.85 -11.60
CA THR A 196 8.20 11.08 -12.23
C THR A 196 9.54 10.87 -12.94
N ASP A 197 10.24 9.74 -12.65
CA ASP A 197 11.55 9.33 -13.18
C ASP A 197 11.44 8.10 -14.11
#